data_74790bc2f72011a886f74d8c073a2bb7
#
_entry.id   74790bc2f72011a886f74d8c073a2bb7
#
_cell.length_a   1.000
_cell.length_b   1.000
_cell.length_c   1.000
_cell.angle_alpha   90.00
_cell.angle_beta   90.00
_cell.angle_gamma   90.00
#
_symmetry.space_group_name_H-M   'P 1'
#
loop_
_entity.id
_entity.type
_entity.pdbx_description
1 polymer ?
#
loop_
_entity_poly.entity_id
_entity_poly.type
_entity_poly.pdbx_seq_one_letter_code
_entity_poly.pdbx_strand_id
1 'polypeptide(L)'
;MTNFEQFQKSVGVPSDHHRGDMAIFKLPTSIFTWLKKACTEARGHKNKVNSQLAGHIKEEYDFKNISENFLKFLLQCTGDKSLNNYLTHVTYLSENRPLYLHSMWVNYMKKHEFNPPHNHSGVLSFVIFVKIPYDLKEEEKCFTPQKPHNFTSKFVFHNINPDGSLRTEGLNISFLYQ
;
A
#
# COMPACT_ATOMS: atom_id res chain seq x y z
N MET A 1 -11.98 7.14 -25.42
CA MET A 1 -11.70 6.56 -24.08
C MET A 1 -10.44 5.73 -24.21
N THR A 2 -9.39 6.05 -23.48
CA THR A 2 -8.16 5.27 -23.47
C THR A 2 -8.39 3.94 -22.72
N ASN A 3 -7.58 2.92 -22.99
CA ASN A 3 -7.63 1.64 -22.23
C ASN A 3 -7.52 1.87 -20.71
N PHE A 4 -6.87 2.96 -20.31
CA PHE A 4 -6.72 3.36 -18.92
C PHE A 4 -8.00 3.93 -18.31
N GLU A 5 -8.75 4.76 -19.03
CA GLU A 5 -10.07 5.26 -18.58
C GLU A 5 -11.10 4.13 -18.44
N GLN A 6 -11.03 3.11 -19.31
CA GLN A 6 -11.85 1.90 -19.19
C GLN A 6 -11.43 1.07 -17.96
N PHE A 7 -10.14 0.98 -17.68
CA PHE A 7 -9.59 0.31 -16.49
C PHE A 7 -10.02 1.04 -15.22
N GLN A 8 -9.87 2.36 -15.13
CA GLN A 8 -10.33 3.14 -13.96
C GLN A 8 -11.82 2.95 -13.68
N LYS A 9 -12.67 2.93 -14.70
CA LYS A 9 -14.10 2.61 -14.55
C LYS A 9 -14.34 1.18 -14.06
N SER A 10 -13.52 0.22 -14.47
CA SER A 10 -13.66 -1.18 -14.07
C SER A 10 -13.21 -1.46 -12.64
N VAL A 11 -12.27 -0.68 -12.11
CA VAL A 11 -11.74 -0.84 -10.74
C VAL A 11 -12.44 0.05 -9.71
N GLY A 12 -13.37 0.91 -10.13
CA GLY A 12 -14.23 1.69 -9.23
C GLY A 12 -13.46 2.60 -8.28
N VAL A 13 -12.39 3.25 -8.77
CA VAL A 13 -11.60 4.20 -7.96
C VAL A 13 -12.42 5.48 -7.78
N PRO A 14 -12.76 5.88 -6.54
CA PRO A 14 -13.36 7.18 -6.30
C PRO A 14 -12.35 8.28 -6.69
N SER A 15 -12.78 9.22 -7.53
CA SER A 15 -11.95 10.32 -8.02
C SER A 15 -11.41 11.26 -6.92
N ASP A 16 -11.91 11.13 -5.72
CA ASP A 16 -11.71 12.09 -4.62
C ASP A 16 -10.50 11.78 -3.73
N HIS A 17 -9.79 10.68 -3.98
CA HIS A 17 -8.65 10.24 -3.18
C HIS A 17 -7.30 10.35 -3.92
N HIS A 18 -7.26 11.03 -5.05
CA HIS A 18 -6.01 11.32 -5.74
C HIS A 18 -5.31 12.54 -5.12
N ARG A 19 -4.31 12.29 -4.32
CA ARG A 19 -3.32 13.29 -3.93
C ARG A 19 -2.09 13.10 -4.81
N GLY A 20 -1.39 14.16 -5.16
CA GLY A 20 -0.34 14.16 -6.16
C GLY A 20 0.80 13.14 -5.99
N ASP A 21 0.87 12.47 -4.85
CA ASP A 21 1.87 11.46 -4.48
C ASP A 21 1.27 10.09 -4.10
N MET A 22 -0.07 9.97 -4.10
CA MET A 22 -0.76 8.74 -3.68
C MET A 22 -1.99 8.47 -4.54
N ALA A 23 -2.20 7.20 -4.91
CA ALA A 23 -3.41 6.73 -5.55
C ALA A 23 -3.92 5.45 -4.87
N ILE A 24 -5.24 5.31 -4.80
CA ILE A 24 -5.91 4.14 -4.20
C ILE A 24 -6.62 3.38 -5.31
N PHE A 25 -6.38 2.08 -5.40
CA PHE A 25 -6.95 1.22 -6.42
C PHE A 25 -7.72 0.06 -5.80
N LYS A 26 -8.87 -0.27 -6.38
CA LYS A 26 -9.58 -1.50 -6.06
C LYS A 26 -8.95 -2.67 -6.80
N LEU A 27 -8.60 -3.74 -6.09
CA LEU A 27 -8.07 -4.95 -6.70
C LEU A 27 -9.15 -5.72 -7.47
N PRO A 28 -8.88 -6.15 -8.72
CA PRO A 28 -9.72 -7.12 -9.40
C PRO A 28 -9.87 -8.41 -8.58
N THR A 29 -11.05 -9.01 -8.58
CA THR A 29 -11.36 -10.23 -7.79
C THR A 29 -10.39 -11.37 -8.10
N SER A 30 -10.00 -11.57 -9.35
CA SER A 30 -9.04 -12.61 -9.75
C SER A 30 -7.66 -12.40 -9.13
N ILE A 31 -7.17 -11.16 -9.10
CA ILE A 31 -5.90 -10.78 -8.48
C ILE A 31 -5.98 -10.96 -6.96
N PHE A 32 -7.09 -10.53 -6.35
CA PHE A 32 -7.27 -10.70 -4.91
C PHE A 32 -7.32 -12.17 -4.49
N THR A 33 -7.97 -13.01 -5.29
CA THR A 33 -8.01 -14.46 -5.06
C THR A 33 -6.62 -15.09 -5.16
N TRP A 34 -5.86 -14.73 -6.19
CA TRP A 34 -4.47 -15.16 -6.32
C TRP A 34 -3.64 -14.71 -5.11
N LEU A 35 -3.75 -13.44 -4.71
CA LEU A 35 -2.98 -12.85 -3.63
C LEU A 35 -3.22 -13.57 -2.28
N LYS A 36 -4.47 -13.90 -1.96
CA LYS A 36 -4.79 -14.68 -0.75
C LYS A 36 -4.09 -16.03 -0.74
N LYS A 37 -4.07 -16.73 -1.87
CA LYS A 37 -3.36 -18.00 -2.03
C LYS A 37 -1.86 -17.81 -1.89
N ALA A 38 -1.29 -16.84 -2.59
CA ALA A 38 0.14 -16.52 -2.56
C ALA A 38 0.64 -16.14 -1.15
N CYS A 39 -0.14 -15.39 -0.38
CA CYS A 39 0.16 -15.11 1.03
C CYS A 39 0.28 -16.41 1.85
N THR A 40 -0.69 -17.32 1.70
CA THR A 40 -0.67 -18.61 2.41
C THR A 40 0.55 -19.45 2.02
N GLU A 41 0.89 -19.48 0.74
CA GLU A 41 2.07 -20.19 0.22
C GLU A 41 3.38 -19.58 0.73
N ALA A 42 3.51 -18.24 0.74
CA ALA A 42 4.67 -17.54 1.28
C ALA A 42 4.93 -17.91 2.74
N ARG A 43 3.87 -17.93 3.56
CA ARG A 43 3.95 -18.39 4.96
C ARG A 43 4.36 -19.86 5.07
N GLY A 44 3.86 -20.71 4.19
CA GLY A 44 4.19 -22.15 4.15
C GLY A 44 5.67 -22.41 3.82
N HIS A 45 6.28 -21.61 2.96
CA HIS A 45 7.69 -21.71 2.60
C HIS A 45 8.67 -21.24 3.68
N LYS A 46 8.18 -20.50 4.69
CA LYS A 46 8.96 -20.00 5.82
C LYS A 46 10.18 -19.15 5.43
N ASN A 47 10.18 -18.55 4.25
CA ASN A 47 11.24 -17.65 3.82
C ASN A 47 11.07 -16.28 4.46
N LYS A 48 11.57 -16.14 5.69
CA LYS A 48 11.45 -14.93 6.49
C LYS A 48 12.38 -13.82 5.98
N VAL A 49 11.86 -12.60 5.97
CA VAL A 49 12.59 -11.38 5.59
C VAL A 49 12.68 -10.33 6.71
N ASN A 50 12.29 -10.69 7.91
CA ASN A 50 12.25 -9.79 9.07
C ASN A 50 13.56 -9.02 9.30
N SER A 51 14.71 -9.62 9.05
CA SER A 51 16.02 -8.95 9.25
C SER A 51 16.29 -7.83 8.24
N GLN A 52 15.48 -7.73 7.20
CA GLN A 52 15.61 -6.73 6.13
C GLN A 52 14.54 -5.63 6.24
N LEU A 53 13.58 -5.77 7.16
CA LEU A 53 12.40 -4.91 7.28
C LEU A 53 12.40 -4.16 8.62
N ALA A 54 11.76 -3.00 8.63
CA ALA A 54 11.64 -2.15 9.81
C ALA A 54 10.57 -2.62 10.82
N GLY A 55 9.71 -3.56 10.42
CA GLY A 55 8.56 -4.00 11.21
C GLY A 55 8.93 -4.66 12.53
N HIS A 56 8.22 -4.33 13.60
CA HIS A 56 8.21 -5.09 14.85
C HIS A 56 7.18 -6.22 14.72
N ILE A 57 7.35 -7.05 13.69
CA ILE A 57 6.43 -8.11 13.27
C ILE A 57 7.19 -9.43 13.24
N LYS A 58 6.63 -10.48 13.81
CA LYS A 58 7.30 -11.79 13.90
C LYS A 58 7.20 -12.63 12.65
N GLU A 59 6.17 -12.39 11.86
CA GLU A 59 5.86 -13.20 10.68
C GLU A 59 5.80 -12.32 9.42
N GLU A 60 6.95 -12.17 8.75
CA GLU A 60 7.11 -11.47 7.48
C GLU A 60 7.80 -12.40 6.49
N TYR A 61 7.16 -12.64 5.35
CA TYR A 61 7.61 -13.65 4.38
C TYR A 61 7.68 -13.08 2.97
N ASP A 62 8.74 -13.41 2.26
CA ASP A 62 8.92 -13.08 0.85
C ASP A 62 8.04 -13.95 -0.05
N PHE A 63 7.66 -13.40 -1.21
CA PHE A 63 6.95 -14.13 -2.26
C PHE A 63 7.95 -14.79 -3.21
N LYS A 64 7.86 -16.11 -3.40
CA LYS A 64 8.70 -16.81 -4.36
C LYS A 64 8.27 -16.61 -5.81
N ASN A 65 6.96 -16.56 -6.03
CA ASN A 65 6.37 -16.48 -7.35
C ASN A 65 5.36 -15.34 -7.40
N ILE A 66 5.56 -14.40 -8.29
CA ILE A 66 4.64 -13.28 -8.53
C ILE A 66 3.87 -13.56 -9.82
N SER A 67 2.55 -13.43 -9.77
CA SER A 67 1.68 -13.59 -10.94
C SER A 67 1.97 -12.52 -11.98
N GLU A 68 2.09 -12.94 -13.24
CA GLU A 68 2.23 -12.02 -14.37
C GLU A 68 1.04 -11.05 -14.48
N ASN A 69 -0.18 -11.53 -14.20
CA ASN A 69 -1.37 -10.67 -14.17
C ASN A 69 -1.31 -9.62 -13.05
N PHE A 70 -0.73 -9.97 -11.91
CA PHE A 70 -0.50 -9.00 -10.84
C PHE A 70 0.55 -7.96 -11.23
N LEU A 71 1.64 -8.36 -11.86
CA LEU A 71 2.65 -7.41 -12.38
C LEU A 71 2.05 -6.48 -13.43
N LYS A 72 1.25 -7.00 -14.36
CA LYS A 72 0.52 -6.19 -15.34
C LYS A 72 -0.41 -5.19 -14.67
N PHE A 73 -1.14 -5.60 -13.62
CA PHE A 73 -1.99 -4.71 -12.83
C PHE A 73 -1.18 -3.60 -12.16
N LEU A 74 -0.06 -3.90 -11.52
CA LEU A 74 0.80 -2.88 -10.91
C LEU A 74 1.29 -1.87 -11.95
N LEU A 75 1.76 -2.34 -13.10
CA LEU A 75 2.20 -1.46 -14.20
C LEU A 75 1.06 -0.58 -14.73
N GLN A 76 -0.17 -1.10 -14.79
CA GLN A 76 -1.32 -0.29 -15.16
C GLN A 76 -1.61 0.80 -14.11
N CYS A 77 -1.48 0.49 -12.82
CA CYS A 77 -1.63 1.48 -11.76
C CYS A 77 -0.61 2.63 -11.88
N THR A 78 0.62 2.36 -12.30
CA THR A 78 1.63 3.42 -12.49
C THR A 78 1.31 4.39 -13.64
N GLY A 79 0.39 4.04 -14.54
CA GLY A 79 -0.14 4.92 -15.58
C GLY A 79 -1.17 5.95 -15.08
N ASP A 80 -1.52 5.95 -13.79
CA ASP A 80 -2.37 6.98 -13.19
C ASP A 80 -1.72 8.37 -13.32
N LYS A 81 -2.53 9.39 -13.65
CA LYS A 81 -2.02 10.74 -13.87
C LYS A 81 -1.28 11.34 -12.68
N SER A 82 -1.77 11.07 -11.46
CA SER A 82 -1.15 11.60 -10.24
C SER A 82 0.21 10.97 -10.01
N LEU A 83 0.30 9.64 -10.14
CA LEU A 83 1.57 8.91 -10.02
C LEU A 83 2.52 9.25 -11.16
N ASN A 84 2.05 9.44 -12.38
CA ASN A 84 2.87 9.84 -13.51
C ASN A 84 3.44 11.25 -13.32
N ASN A 85 2.66 12.21 -12.81
CA ASN A 85 3.16 13.52 -12.44
C ASN A 85 4.26 13.45 -11.38
N TYR A 86 4.08 12.61 -10.35
CA TYR A 86 5.11 12.39 -9.34
C TYR A 86 6.38 11.82 -9.96
N LEU A 87 6.27 10.80 -10.79
CA LEU A 87 7.42 10.17 -11.44
C LEU A 87 8.20 11.13 -12.33
N THR A 88 7.52 11.95 -13.11
CA THR A 88 8.15 12.86 -14.09
C THR A 88 8.68 14.13 -13.45
N HIS A 89 7.98 14.74 -12.51
CA HIS A 89 8.30 16.05 -11.98
C HIS A 89 9.04 16.01 -10.64
N VAL A 90 8.79 15.00 -9.81
CA VAL A 90 9.41 14.90 -8.48
C VAL A 90 10.63 14.00 -8.50
N THR A 91 10.58 12.86 -9.20
CA THR A 91 11.69 11.91 -9.25
C THR A 91 12.60 12.10 -10.47
N TYR A 92 12.27 13.00 -11.37
CA TYR A 92 13.01 13.25 -12.61
C TYR A 92 13.20 12.00 -13.48
N LEU A 93 12.30 11.03 -13.38
CA LEU A 93 12.35 9.86 -14.24
C LEU A 93 11.87 10.22 -15.65
N SER A 94 12.64 9.82 -16.66
CA SER A 94 12.20 9.96 -18.05
C SER A 94 11.03 9.03 -18.33
N GLU A 95 10.10 9.45 -19.20
CA GLU A 95 8.91 8.69 -19.59
C GLU A 95 9.19 7.26 -20.12
N ASN A 96 10.41 7.01 -20.60
CA ASN A 96 10.83 5.76 -21.21
C ASN A 96 11.58 4.79 -20.26
N ARG A 97 11.60 5.07 -18.97
CA ARG A 97 12.23 4.14 -18.00
C ARG A 97 11.27 3.02 -17.61
N PRO A 98 11.62 1.76 -17.88
CA PRO A 98 10.79 0.64 -17.44
C PRO A 98 10.79 0.56 -15.90
N LEU A 99 9.60 0.38 -15.31
CA LEU A 99 9.44 0.05 -13.90
C LEU A 99 9.41 -1.47 -13.74
N TYR A 100 10.00 -1.96 -12.68
CA TYR A 100 9.97 -3.36 -12.30
C TYR A 100 9.69 -3.51 -10.80
N LEU A 101 9.10 -4.62 -10.43
CA LEU A 101 8.89 -4.96 -9.03
C LEU A 101 10.22 -5.36 -8.41
N HIS A 102 10.73 -4.55 -7.48
CA HIS A 102 11.99 -4.81 -6.81
C HIS A 102 11.83 -5.86 -5.70
N SER A 103 10.82 -5.70 -4.85
CA SER A 103 10.55 -6.60 -3.73
C SER A 103 9.07 -6.60 -3.37
N MET A 104 8.61 -7.71 -2.81
CA MET A 104 7.25 -7.86 -2.28
C MET A 104 7.25 -8.90 -1.17
N TRP A 105 6.63 -8.58 -0.04
CA TRP A 105 6.49 -9.49 1.09
C TRP A 105 5.11 -9.37 1.72
N VAL A 106 4.75 -10.34 2.56
CA VAL A 106 3.51 -10.34 3.34
C VAL A 106 3.79 -10.26 4.83
N ASN A 107 3.06 -9.39 5.51
CA ASN A 107 3.09 -9.21 6.95
C ASN A 107 1.88 -9.90 7.58
N TYR A 108 2.12 -10.81 8.53
CA TYR A 108 1.09 -11.39 9.40
C TYR A 108 1.15 -10.74 10.78
N MET A 109 0.67 -9.52 10.83
CA MET A 109 0.71 -8.68 12.03
C MET A 109 -0.27 -9.20 13.09
N LYS A 110 0.23 -9.37 14.30
CA LYS A 110 -0.53 -9.78 15.49
C LYS A 110 -0.76 -8.60 16.43
N LYS A 111 -1.57 -8.82 17.46
CA LYS A 111 -1.77 -7.83 18.52
C LYS A 111 -0.42 -7.38 19.10
N HIS A 112 -0.25 -6.07 19.29
CA HIS A 112 0.97 -5.39 19.76
C HIS A 112 2.15 -5.41 18.79
N GLU A 113 1.98 -5.92 17.56
CA GLU A 113 2.97 -5.77 16.50
C GLU A 113 2.64 -4.54 15.64
N PHE A 114 3.64 -3.88 15.11
CA PHE A 114 3.47 -2.68 14.31
C PHE A 114 4.65 -2.44 13.37
N ASN A 115 4.42 -1.64 12.34
CA ASN A 115 5.48 -1.03 11.56
C ASN A 115 5.75 0.38 12.09
N PRO A 116 6.97 0.67 12.55
CA PRO A 116 7.36 2.04 12.89
C PRO A 116 7.42 2.92 11.63
N PRO A 117 7.45 4.24 11.76
CA PRO A 117 7.78 5.12 10.66
C PRO A 117 9.10 4.70 10.00
N HIS A 118 9.09 4.50 8.69
CA HIS A 118 10.26 4.08 7.91
C HIS A 118 10.15 4.61 6.48
N ASN A 119 11.27 4.60 5.77
CA ASN A 119 11.32 4.96 4.36
C ASN A 119 11.47 3.71 3.48
N HIS A 120 11.20 3.89 2.20
CA HIS A 120 11.40 2.89 1.17
C HIS A 120 12.44 3.36 0.16
N SER A 121 13.28 2.46 -0.32
CA SER A 121 14.31 2.75 -1.33
C SER A 121 13.79 2.72 -2.77
N GLY A 122 12.56 2.28 -2.99
CA GLY A 122 11.93 2.25 -4.31
C GLY A 122 11.42 3.62 -4.77
N VAL A 123 11.18 3.76 -6.06
CA VAL A 123 10.56 4.96 -6.64
C VAL A 123 9.09 5.05 -6.27
N LEU A 124 8.40 3.91 -6.26
CA LEU A 124 7.03 3.75 -5.80
C LEU A 124 6.95 2.61 -4.81
N SER A 125 6.07 2.76 -3.83
CA SER A 125 5.72 1.71 -2.88
C SER A 125 4.21 1.47 -2.92
N PHE A 126 3.79 0.27 -2.59
CA PHE A 126 2.38 -0.06 -2.47
C PHE A 126 2.11 -0.89 -1.21
N VAL A 127 0.90 -0.77 -0.69
CA VAL A 127 0.38 -1.60 0.40
C VAL A 127 -0.96 -2.17 -0.02
N ILE A 128 -1.16 -3.45 0.24
CA ILE A 128 -2.41 -4.15 -0.01
C ILE A 128 -2.89 -4.79 1.29
N PHE A 129 -4.06 -4.37 1.74
CA PHE A 129 -4.71 -4.95 2.92
C PHE A 129 -5.50 -6.19 2.50
N VAL A 130 -4.96 -7.39 2.73
CA VAL A 130 -5.59 -8.65 2.37
C VAL A 130 -6.65 -9.06 3.40
N LYS A 131 -6.42 -8.73 4.67
CA LYS A 131 -7.34 -8.97 5.78
C LYS A 131 -7.10 -7.96 6.89
N ILE A 132 -8.17 -7.31 7.35
CA ILE A 132 -8.15 -6.45 8.54
C ILE A 132 -9.01 -7.15 9.58
N PRO A 133 -8.41 -7.75 10.64
CA PRO A 133 -9.12 -8.60 11.59
C PRO A 133 -9.72 -7.83 12.78
N TYR A 134 -9.76 -6.51 12.73
CA TYR A 134 -10.26 -5.65 13.82
C TYR A 134 -11.29 -4.64 13.31
N ASP A 135 -12.13 -4.16 14.22
CA ASP A 135 -13.02 -3.02 13.98
C ASP A 135 -12.35 -1.75 14.52
N LEU A 136 -12.22 -0.72 13.67
CA LEU A 136 -11.55 0.52 14.04
C LEU A 136 -12.27 1.24 15.20
N LYS A 137 -13.61 1.18 15.24
CA LYS A 137 -14.39 1.81 16.32
C LYS A 137 -14.13 1.14 17.67
N GLU A 138 -13.90 -0.18 17.67
CA GLU A 138 -13.53 -0.90 18.89
C GLU A 138 -12.09 -0.57 19.31
N GLU A 139 -11.17 -0.47 18.37
CA GLU A 139 -9.78 -0.05 18.64
C GLU A 139 -9.73 1.39 19.21
N GLU A 140 -10.52 2.30 18.64
CA GLU A 140 -10.58 3.70 19.11
C GLU A 140 -11.12 3.83 20.54
N LYS A 141 -11.97 2.91 21.01
CA LYS A 141 -12.46 2.88 22.39
C LYS A 141 -11.38 2.52 23.41
N CYS A 142 -10.33 1.82 23.00
CA CYS A 142 -9.24 1.41 23.90
C CYS A 142 -8.39 2.60 24.36
N PHE A 143 -8.51 3.74 23.70
CA PHE A 143 -7.73 4.95 23.99
C PHE A 143 -8.65 6.16 24.13
N THR A 144 -8.44 6.95 25.16
CA THR A 144 -9.10 8.25 25.29
C THR A 144 -8.19 9.30 24.64
N PRO A 145 -8.46 9.74 23.41
CA PRO A 145 -7.58 10.70 22.74
C PRO A 145 -7.70 12.05 23.45
N GLN A 146 -6.59 12.62 23.85
CA GLN A 146 -6.53 13.97 24.38
C GLN A 146 -6.62 15.05 23.29
N LYS A 147 -6.52 14.64 22.01
CA LYS A 147 -6.58 15.53 20.84
C LYS A 147 -7.49 14.93 19.75
N PRO A 148 -8.12 15.79 18.92
CA PRO A 148 -9.06 15.32 17.89
C PRO A 148 -8.45 14.46 16.78
N HIS A 149 -7.11 14.39 16.65
CA HIS A 149 -6.44 13.57 15.65
C HIS A 149 -5.91 12.28 16.27
N ASN A 150 -6.64 11.20 16.05
CA ASN A 150 -6.25 9.87 16.48
C ASN A 150 -5.69 9.07 15.29
N PHE A 151 -4.46 8.56 15.43
CA PHE A 151 -3.81 7.68 14.44
C PHE A 151 -3.83 6.21 14.87
N THR A 152 -4.55 5.86 15.92
CA THR A 152 -4.67 4.48 16.40
C THR A 152 -5.18 3.58 15.30
N SER A 153 -4.47 2.48 15.07
CA SER A 153 -4.81 1.43 14.10
C SER A 153 -5.02 1.95 12.67
N LYS A 154 -4.44 3.09 12.33
CA LYS A 154 -4.47 3.69 10.98
C LYS A 154 -3.17 3.44 10.23
N PHE A 155 -3.27 3.43 8.93
CA PHE A 155 -2.10 3.52 8.07
C PHE A 155 -1.72 5.00 7.94
N VAL A 156 -0.48 5.33 8.26
CA VAL A 156 -0.05 6.74 8.39
C VAL A 156 1.04 7.03 7.37
N PHE A 157 0.87 8.13 6.64
CA PHE A 157 1.91 8.70 5.78
C PHE A 157 2.53 9.92 6.46
N HIS A 158 3.87 10.01 6.36
CA HIS A 158 4.62 11.18 6.74
C HIS A 158 5.24 11.79 5.50
N ASN A 159 4.86 13.02 5.20
CA ASN A 159 5.37 13.78 4.07
C ASN A 159 6.03 15.07 4.57
N ILE A 160 7.02 15.55 3.85
CA ILE A 160 7.65 16.84 4.11
C ILE A 160 7.05 17.85 3.12
N ASN A 161 6.45 18.92 3.63
CA ASN A 161 5.98 20.02 2.82
C ASN A 161 7.15 20.81 2.21
N PRO A 162 6.93 21.60 1.14
CA PRO A 162 7.98 22.46 0.56
C PRO A 162 8.62 23.45 1.53
N ASP A 163 7.91 23.82 2.60
CA ASP A 163 8.41 24.70 3.68
C ASP A 163 9.24 23.95 4.74
N GLY A 164 9.46 22.64 4.56
CA GLY A 164 10.18 21.77 5.51
C GLY A 164 9.35 21.27 6.67
N SER A 165 8.07 21.65 6.81
CA SER A 165 7.20 21.15 7.87
C SER A 165 6.79 19.70 7.62
N LEU A 166 6.66 18.93 8.70
CA LEU A 166 6.17 17.54 8.63
C LEU A 166 4.64 17.54 8.52
N ARG A 167 4.14 16.92 7.47
CA ARG A 167 2.72 16.61 7.29
C ARG A 167 2.48 15.14 7.60
N THR A 168 1.55 14.86 8.50
CA THR A 168 1.17 13.50 8.88
C THR A 168 -0.29 13.25 8.52
N GLU A 169 -0.56 12.20 7.77
CA GLU A 169 -1.89 11.82 7.32
C GLU A 169 -2.19 10.37 7.66
N GLY A 170 -3.30 10.13 8.36
CA GLY A 170 -3.80 8.79 8.65
C GLY A 170 -4.91 8.38 7.69
N LEU A 171 -4.74 7.25 7.03
CA LEU A 171 -5.79 6.61 6.26
C LEU A 171 -6.59 5.66 7.13
N ASN A 172 -7.91 5.83 7.10
CA ASN A 172 -8.81 4.85 7.69
C ASN A 172 -8.95 3.65 6.74
N ILE A 173 -8.29 2.55 7.08
CA ILE A 173 -8.22 1.36 6.25
C ILE A 173 -9.59 0.68 6.09
N SER A 174 -10.51 0.86 7.06
CA SER A 174 -11.84 0.24 7.00
C SER A 174 -12.70 0.73 5.83
N PHE A 175 -12.44 1.93 5.28
CA PHE A 175 -13.11 2.43 4.08
C PHE A 175 -12.64 1.75 2.78
N LEU A 176 -11.51 1.06 2.79
CA LEU A 176 -10.96 0.40 1.61
C LEU A 176 -11.55 -1.00 1.39
N TYR A 177 -12.41 -1.48 2.30
CA TYR A 177 -12.92 -2.86 2.33
C TYR A 177 -14.43 -3.00 2.02
N GLN A 178 -15.09 -1.92 1.61
CA GLN A 178 -16.50 -1.98 1.20
C GLN A 178 -16.68 -2.41 -0.25
#